data_68322780d320afdbe953d61e6ca49160
#
_entry.id   68322780d320afdbe953d61e6ca49160
#
_cell.length_a   1.000
_cell.length_b   1.000
_cell.length_c   1.000
_cell.angle_alpha   90.00
_cell.angle_beta   90.00
_cell.angle_gamma   90.00
#
_symmetry.space_group_name_H-M   'P 1'
#
loop_
_entity.id
_entity.type
_entity.pdbx_description
1 polymer ?
#
loop_
_entity_poly.entity_id
_entity_poly.type
_entity_poly.pdbx_seq_one_letter_code
_entity_poly.pdbx_strand_id
1 'polypeptide(L)'
;MSRAWPEAQTIAGVKLSQEALRRVAELHLDWRRQRREGRRCMLQKCDLTGLDLSLLNLEDAILVECNLTHAQLRGVNLKGADLRGSRFDEADLANAQLSRADLRGARFADADLSQVTADGADLSETYVTLSPDALPGAFRGAWIRDADFSEARLRGVDFSGAQIANAAFRNSDMRNACFDSAEIANVAFLGARMAGARFVGATMDATSLQSVDRLTVEIDPARAVPATELQARLTAHAEWIDSLGQKGVRLDLSHCDLRGLDLSGANLSAADLRGALLANVTCAKARLLYTDLAGANLCGAKLNSSDLRGANFTGAFQRDLALEEARIGAMPYVDGVETRGLRGGH
;
A
#
# COMPACT_ATOMS: atom_id res chain seq x y z
N MET A 1 -29.56 29.16 -29.18
CA MET A 1 -28.68 28.42 -30.11
C MET A 1 -27.62 27.72 -29.25
N SER A 2 -27.83 26.46 -28.94
CA SER A 2 -26.87 25.62 -28.20
C SER A 2 -25.66 25.37 -29.11
N ARG A 3 -24.54 25.99 -28.78
CA ARG A 3 -23.25 25.68 -29.47
C ARG A 3 -22.85 24.27 -29.07
N ALA A 4 -23.00 23.33 -29.99
CA ALA A 4 -22.36 22.04 -29.88
C ALA A 4 -20.82 22.27 -29.83
N TRP A 5 -20.20 21.94 -28.69
CA TRP A 5 -18.75 21.90 -28.56
C TRP A 5 -18.23 20.79 -29.49
N PRO A 6 -17.11 20.96 -30.20
CA PRO A 6 -16.53 19.88 -30.96
C PRO A 6 -16.29 18.70 -30.00
N GLU A 7 -16.69 17.50 -30.46
CA GLU A 7 -16.59 16.26 -29.68
C GLU A 7 -15.20 16.14 -29.04
N ALA A 8 -15.16 15.93 -27.73
CA ALA A 8 -13.92 15.77 -26.99
C ALA A 8 -13.25 14.50 -27.49
N GLN A 9 -12.09 14.63 -28.12
CA GLN A 9 -11.35 13.49 -28.64
C GLN A 9 -10.62 12.79 -27.48
N THR A 10 -10.99 11.53 -27.19
CA THR A 10 -10.30 10.70 -26.22
C THR A 10 -8.96 10.24 -26.77
N ILE A 11 -7.90 10.46 -26.02
CA ILE A 11 -6.58 9.88 -26.28
C ILE A 11 -6.54 8.52 -25.57
N ALA A 12 -6.28 7.42 -26.31
CA ALA A 12 -6.38 6.10 -25.71
C ALA A 12 -5.19 5.19 -26.08
N GLY A 13 -4.76 4.38 -25.10
CA GLY A 13 -3.81 3.28 -25.32
C GLY A 13 -2.40 3.69 -25.70
N VAL A 14 -2.01 4.94 -25.45
CA VAL A 14 -0.69 5.46 -25.85
C VAL A 14 0.16 5.83 -24.64
N LYS A 15 1.48 5.75 -24.80
CA LYS A 15 2.43 6.34 -23.88
C LYS A 15 2.58 7.83 -24.19
N LEU A 16 2.33 8.69 -23.21
CA LEU A 16 2.52 10.12 -23.39
C LEU A 16 3.97 10.52 -23.11
N SER A 17 4.43 11.52 -23.85
CA SER A 17 5.63 12.28 -23.47
C SER A 17 5.27 13.42 -22.53
N GLN A 18 6.25 13.94 -21.80
CA GLN A 18 6.05 15.10 -20.93
C GLN A 18 5.53 16.34 -21.68
N GLU A 19 6.00 16.52 -22.93
CA GLU A 19 5.54 17.62 -23.79
C GLU A 19 4.07 17.44 -24.20
N ALA A 20 3.69 16.22 -24.60
CA ALA A 20 2.29 15.91 -24.95
C ALA A 20 1.37 16.11 -23.75
N LEU A 21 1.77 15.69 -22.55
CA LEU A 21 1.01 15.90 -21.32
C LEU A 21 0.82 17.39 -21.02
N ARG A 22 1.88 18.20 -21.11
CA ARG A 22 1.77 19.65 -20.92
C ARG A 22 0.79 20.27 -21.90
N ARG A 23 0.82 19.88 -23.15
CA ARG A 23 -0.10 20.36 -24.16
C ARG A 23 -1.56 19.98 -23.87
N VAL A 24 -1.80 18.75 -23.43
CA VAL A 24 -3.14 18.29 -23.00
C VAL A 24 -3.62 19.11 -21.79
N ALA A 25 -2.75 19.37 -20.82
CA ALA A 25 -3.11 20.16 -19.63
C ALA A 25 -3.42 21.63 -19.96
N GLU A 26 -2.67 22.24 -20.87
CA GLU A 26 -2.97 23.60 -21.38
C GLU A 26 -4.35 23.68 -22.04
N LEU A 27 -4.66 22.73 -22.93
CA LEU A 27 -5.97 22.65 -23.59
C LEU A 27 -7.10 22.43 -22.58
N HIS A 28 -6.84 21.61 -21.54
CA HIS A 28 -7.79 21.39 -20.46
C HIS A 28 -8.03 22.67 -19.64
N LEU A 29 -6.98 23.40 -19.31
CA LEU A 29 -7.10 24.68 -18.62
C LEU A 29 -7.89 25.70 -19.45
N ASP A 30 -7.68 25.74 -20.75
CA ASP A 30 -8.46 26.57 -21.66
C ASP A 30 -9.93 26.13 -21.72
N TRP A 31 -10.20 24.83 -21.68
CA TRP A 31 -11.54 24.28 -21.56
C TRP A 31 -12.23 24.73 -20.26
N ARG A 32 -11.53 24.64 -19.14
CA ARG A 32 -12.04 25.14 -17.84
C ARG A 32 -12.37 26.63 -17.89
N ARG A 33 -11.59 27.41 -18.61
CA ARG A 33 -11.79 28.84 -18.82
C ARG A 33 -12.78 29.14 -19.94
N GLN A 34 -13.48 28.15 -20.49
CA GLN A 34 -14.45 28.27 -21.58
C GLN A 34 -13.89 28.97 -22.86
N ARG A 35 -12.59 28.80 -23.11
CA ARG A 35 -11.95 29.31 -24.33
C ARG A 35 -12.31 28.47 -25.54
N ARG A 36 -12.36 29.08 -26.73
CA ARG A 36 -12.85 28.44 -27.97
C ARG A 36 -12.09 27.17 -28.36
N GLU A 37 -10.79 27.13 -28.13
CA GLU A 37 -9.92 26.02 -28.49
C GLU A 37 -9.68 25.02 -27.35
N GLY A 38 -10.21 25.33 -26.16
CA GLY A 38 -10.07 24.47 -24.99
C GLY A 38 -10.70 23.11 -25.19
N ARG A 39 -10.04 22.06 -24.68
CA ARG A 39 -10.52 20.68 -24.75
C ARG A 39 -10.34 20.01 -23.39
N ARG A 40 -11.37 19.31 -22.95
CA ARG A 40 -11.30 18.51 -21.73
C ARG A 40 -10.20 17.44 -21.87
N CYS A 41 -9.36 17.29 -20.86
CA CYS A 41 -8.41 16.17 -20.77
C CYS A 41 -9.20 14.87 -20.66
N MET A 42 -9.07 14.00 -21.65
CA MET A 42 -9.72 12.70 -21.70
C MET A 42 -8.68 11.67 -22.13
N LEU A 43 -8.12 10.97 -21.15
CA LEU A 43 -7.12 9.92 -21.33
C LEU A 43 -7.71 8.57 -20.91
N GLN A 44 -7.53 7.54 -21.73
CA GLN A 44 -7.99 6.20 -21.40
C GLN A 44 -6.89 5.19 -21.69
N LYS A 45 -6.57 4.34 -20.72
CA LYS A 45 -5.53 3.29 -20.85
C LYS A 45 -4.17 3.85 -21.31
N CYS A 46 -3.88 5.10 -20.96
CA CYS A 46 -2.63 5.76 -21.32
C CYS A 46 -1.52 5.45 -20.30
N ASP A 47 -0.29 5.37 -20.80
CA ASP A 47 0.91 5.25 -19.96
C ASP A 47 1.47 6.66 -19.66
N LEU A 48 1.40 7.03 -18.39
CA LEU A 48 1.90 8.28 -17.81
C LEU A 48 3.01 8.01 -16.78
N THR A 49 3.59 6.81 -16.80
CA THR A 49 4.60 6.37 -15.83
C THR A 49 5.74 7.38 -15.72
N GLY A 50 6.03 7.82 -14.49
CA GLY A 50 7.13 8.72 -14.17
C GLY A 50 6.99 10.15 -14.68
N LEU A 51 5.85 10.53 -15.28
CA LEU A 51 5.63 11.90 -15.74
C LEU A 51 5.37 12.87 -14.59
N ASP A 52 5.71 14.14 -14.82
CA ASP A 52 5.46 15.24 -13.89
C ASP A 52 4.12 15.92 -14.22
N LEU A 53 3.15 15.73 -13.33
CA LEU A 53 1.83 16.35 -13.33
C LEU A 53 1.70 17.39 -12.19
N SER A 54 2.79 17.70 -11.49
CA SER A 54 2.75 18.56 -10.31
C SER A 54 2.11 19.91 -10.63
N LEU A 55 1.24 20.38 -9.72
CA LEU A 55 0.53 21.66 -9.78
C LEU A 55 -0.38 21.84 -11.00
N LEU A 56 -0.56 20.83 -11.84
CA LEU A 56 -1.50 20.92 -12.96
C LEU A 56 -2.94 21.05 -12.46
N ASN A 57 -3.74 21.82 -13.17
CA ASN A 57 -5.19 21.86 -12.96
C ASN A 57 -5.87 20.89 -13.92
N LEU A 58 -6.26 19.73 -13.39
CA LEU A 58 -6.97 18.67 -14.07
C LEU A 58 -8.35 18.41 -13.45
N GLU A 59 -8.96 19.46 -12.87
CA GLU A 59 -10.31 19.39 -12.28
C GLU A 59 -11.33 18.94 -13.34
N ASP A 60 -12.16 17.95 -12.99
CA ASP A 60 -13.10 17.29 -13.89
C ASP A 60 -12.45 16.55 -15.09
N ALA A 61 -11.13 16.32 -15.10
CA ALA A 61 -10.49 15.53 -16.14
C ALA A 61 -10.97 14.07 -16.13
N ILE A 62 -10.73 13.35 -17.22
CA ILE A 62 -10.99 11.91 -17.34
C ILE A 62 -9.64 11.22 -17.59
N LEU A 63 -9.19 10.43 -16.62
CA LEU A 63 -7.99 9.59 -16.69
C LEU A 63 -8.38 8.16 -16.27
N VAL A 64 -9.08 7.45 -17.13
CA VAL A 64 -9.61 6.11 -16.83
C VAL A 64 -8.62 5.02 -17.23
N GLU A 65 -8.36 4.07 -16.32
CA GLU A 65 -7.44 2.96 -16.52
C GLU A 65 -6.02 3.38 -16.96
N CYS A 66 -5.59 4.60 -16.57
CA CYS A 66 -4.26 5.11 -16.89
C CYS A 66 -3.21 4.58 -15.92
N ASN A 67 -1.98 4.41 -16.40
CA ASN A 67 -0.84 4.05 -15.57
C ASN A 67 -0.05 5.30 -15.18
N LEU A 68 -0.12 5.70 -13.90
CA LEU A 68 0.60 6.83 -13.29
C LEU A 68 1.63 6.34 -12.25
N THR A 69 2.09 5.10 -12.37
CA THR A 69 3.12 4.54 -11.48
C THR A 69 4.37 5.44 -11.49
N HIS A 70 4.92 5.74 -10.30
CA HIS A 70 6.06 6.65 -10.09
C HIS A 70 5.86 8.09 -10.61
N ALA A 71 4.64 8.50 -10.98
CA ALA A 71 4.38 9.85 -11.46
C ALA A 71 4.49 10.87 -10.30
N GLN A 72 4.88 12.10 -10.65
CA GLN A 72 4.91 13.23 -9.73
C GLN A 72 3.58 13.99 -9.85
N LEU A 73 2.79 14.01 -8.78
CA LEU A 73 1.44 14.62 -8.75
C LEU A 73 1.31 15.63 -7.59
N ARG A 74 2.44 16.16 -7.10
CA ARG A 74 2.41 17.11 -5.98
C ARG A 74 1.51 18.31 -6.25
N GLY A 75 0.53 18.51 -5.36
CA GLY A 75 -0.38 19.65 -5.45
C GLY A 75 -1.25 19.67 -6.72
N VAL A 76 -1.38 18.57 -7.45
CA VAL A 76 -2.26 18.47 -8.61
C VAL A 76 -3.72 18.69 -8.19
N ASN A 77 -4.49 19.44 -8.98
CA ASN A 77 -5.93 19.56 -8.78
C ASN A 77 -6.66 18.55 -9.68
N LEU A 78 -7.19 17.49 -9.05
CA LEU A 78 -8.00 16.44 -9.65
C LEU A 78 -9.41 16.38 -9.07
N LYS A 79 -9.92 17.51 -8.52
CA LYS A 79 -11.29 17.56 -7.99
C LYS A 79 -12.31 17.14 -9.03
N GLY A 80 -13.24 16.26 -8.63
CA GLY A 80 -14.29 15.75 -9.51
C GLY A 80 -13.80 14.96 -10.73
N ALA A 81 -12.50 14.64 -10.82
CA ALA A 81 -11.95 13.86 -11.93
C ALA A 81 -12.45 12.41 -11.91
N ASP A 82 -12.58 11.82 -13.10
CA ASP A 82 -12.83 10.40 -13.29
C ASP A 82 -11.47 9.68 -13.43
N LEU A 83 -11.07 8.95 -12.38
CA LEU A 83 -9.79 8.27 -12.23
C LEU A 83 -9.96 6.75 -12.12
N ARG A 84 -11.12 6.23 -12.50
CA ARG A 84 -11.46 4.81 -12.33
C ARG A 84 -10.43 3.88 -12.93
N GLY A 85 -10.03 2.88 -12.13
CA GLY A 85 -9.08 1.84 -12.54
C GLY A 85 -7.67 2.33 -12.82
N SER A 86 -7.35 3.59 -12.53
CA SER A 86 -5.98 4.11 -12.73
C SER A 86 -5.02 3.69 -11.63
N ARG A 87 -3.74 3.59 -11.98
CA ARG A 87 -2.68 3.12 -11.08
C ARG A 87 -1.77 4.29 -10.71
N PHE A 88 -1.68 4.55 -9.41
CA PHE A 88 -0.81 5.54 -8.80
C PHE A 88 0.24 4.87 -7.90
N ASP A 89 0.58 3.62 -8.17
CA ASP A 89 1.53 2.86 -7.36
C ASP A 89 2.87 3.63 -7.31
N GLU A 90 3.42 3.82 -6.11
CA GLU A 90 4.67 4.56 -5.85
C GLU A 90 4.67 6.02 -6.35
N ALA A 91 3.51 6.61 -6.62
CA ALA A 91 3.40 7.99 -7.06
C ALA A 91 3.46 8.97 -5.87
N ASP A 92 3.94 10.18 -6.14
CA ASP A 92 3.95 11.28 -5.17
C ASP A 92 2.72 12.17 -5.38
N LEU A 93 1.69 11.97 -4.55
CA LEU A 93 0.45 12.77 -4.55
C LEU A 93 0.42 13.79 -3.40
N ALA A 94 1.53 14.10 -2.75
CA ALA A 94 1.51 15.01 -1.63
C ALA A 94 0.82 16.34 -1.98
N ASN A 95 -0.11 16.79 -1.11
CA ASN A 95 -0.95 17.98 -1.32
C ASN A 95 -1.93 17.91 -2.52
N ALA A 96 -2.13 16.75 -3.13
CA ALA A 96 -3.08 16.61 -4.23
C ALA A 96 -4.53 16.85 -3.77
N GLN A 97 -5.36 17.37 -4.65
CA GLN A 97 -6.77 17.64 -4.40
C GLN A 97 -7.61 16.63 -5.18
N LEU A 98 -8.23 15.69 -4.46
CA LEU A 98 -9.03 14.58 -5.00
C LEU A 98 -10.50 14.66 -4.55
N SER A 99 -10.94 15.80 -3.97
CA SER A 99 -12.29 15.96 -3.47
C SER A 99 -13.33 15.60 -4.54
N ARG A 100 -14.27 14.73 -4.19
CA ARG A 100 -15.34 14.22 -5.06
C ARG A 100 -14.86 13.53 -6.35
N ALA A 101 -13.60 13.11 -6.43
CA ALA A 101 -13.12 12.30 -7.54
C ALA A 101 -13.73 10.90 -7.52
N ASP A 102 -13.94 10.32 -8.71
CA ASP A 102 -14.30 8.92 -8.88
C ASP A 102 -13.01 8.10 -9.01
N LEU A 103 -12.62 7.46 -7.91
CA LEU A 103 -11.40 6.67 -7.76
C LEU A 103 -11.69 5.16 -7.68
N ARG A 104 -12.89 4.73 -8.08
CA ARG A 104 -13.28 3.33 -7.99
C ARG A 104 -12.31 2.43 -8.75
N GLY A 105 -11.77 1.43 -8.06
CA GLY A 105 -10.77 0.53 -8.62
C GLY A 105 -9.38 1.15 -8.84
N ALA A 106 -9.14 2.39 -8.42
CA ALA A 106 -7.82 2.99 -8.45
C ALA A 106 -6.88 2.35 -7.41
N ARG A 107 -5.57 2.38 -7.68
CA ARG A 107 -4.53 1.78 -6.84
C ARG A 107 -3.48 2.81 -6.46
N PHE A 108 -3.04 2.76 -5.20
CA PHE A 108 -2.07 3.68 -4.60
C PHE A 108 -1.04 2.93 -3.76
N ALA A 109 -0.64 1.72 -4.17
CA ALA A 109 0.32 0.94 -3.41
C ALA A 109 1.63 1.73 -3.25
N ASP A 110 2.12 1.84 -2.00
CA ASP A 110 3.33 2.57 -1.63
C ASP A 110 3.37 4.05 -2.08
N ALA A 111 2.22 4.65 -2.40
CA ALA A 111 2.13 6.07 -2.78
C ALA A 111 2.24 7.01 -1.58
N ASP A 112 2.71 8.23 -1.82
CA ASP A 112 2.67 9.32 -0.85
C ASP A 112 1.39 10.16 -1.02
N LEU A 113 0.46 10.03 -0.08
CA LEU A 113 -0.79 10.80 -0.02
C LEU A 113 -0.77 11.82 1.14
N SER A 114 0.40 12.29 1.55
CA SER A 114 0.52 13.30 2.61
C SER A 114 -0.20 14.58 2.22
N GLN A 115 -1.03 15.10 3.14
CA GLN A 115 -1.81 16.33 2.97
C GLN A 115 -2.80 16.30 1.79
N VAL A 116 -3.19 15.12 1.33
CA VAL A 116 -4.24 14.95 0.32
C VAL A 116 -5.60 15.40 0.86
N THR A 117 -6.39 16.07 0.03
CA THR A 117 -7.83 16.29 0.28
C THR A 117 -8.64 15.39 -0.64
N ALA A 118 -9.41 14.46 -0.06
CA ALA A 118 -10.23 13.49 -0.79
C ALA A 118 -11.66 13.40 -0.21
N ASP A 119 -12.16 14.52 0.33
CA ASP A 119 -13.49 14.62 0.89
C ASP A 119 -14.56 14.27 -0.15
N GLY A 120 -15.47 13.38 0.20
CA GLY A 120 -16.52 12.90 -0.69
C GLY A 120 -16.06 12.08 -1.90
N ALA A 121 -14.78 11.71 -1.99
CA ALA A 121 -14.26 10.86 -3.05
C ALA A 121 -14.86 9.44 -2.99
N ASP A 122 -15.03 8.81 -4.15
CA ASP A 122 -15.52 7.42 -4.25
C ASP A 122 -14.37 6.47 -4.60
N LEU A 123 -13.91 5.70 -3.61
CA LEU A 123 -12.88 4.67 -3.74
C LEU A 123 -13.46 3.26 -3.56
N SER A 124 -14.79 3.13 -3.53
CA SER A 124 -15.43 1.83 -3.35
C SER A 124 -15.04 0.84 -4.46
N GLU A 125 -15.10 -0.45 -4.13
CA GLU A 125 -14.83 -1.52 -5.09
C GLU A 125 -15.72 -1.38 -6.34
N THR A 126 -15.09 -1.42 -7.51
CA THR A 126 -15.80 -1.58 -8.76
C THR A 126 -15.75 -3.06 -9.14
N TYR A 127 -16.90 -3.72 -9.16
CA TYR A 127 -17.04 -5.04 -9.79
C TYR A 127 -16.97 -4.90 -11.33
N VAL A 128 -15.88 -4.37 -11.83
CA VAL A 128 -15.59 -4.49 -13.26
C VAL A 128 -14.64 -5.68 -13.36
N THR A 129 -15.02 -6.67 -14.15
CA THR A 129 -14.19 -7.81 -14.55
C THR A 129 -12.97 -7.28 -15.35
N LEU A 130 -12.09 -6.57 -14.66
CA LEU A 130 -10.79 -6.19 -15.15
C LEU A 130 -9.83 -7.22 -14.56
N SER A 131 -9.06 -7.87 -15.38
CA SER A 131 -7.94 -8.76 -15.08
C SER A 131 -7.94 -9.44 -13.69
N PRO A 132 -7.61 -10.73 -13.56
CA PRO A 132 -7.49 -11.43 -12.26
C PRO A 132 -6.56 -10.75 -11.24
N ASP A 133 -5.72 -9.82 -11.69
CA ASP A 133 -4.76 -9.06 -10.87
C ASP A 133 -5.28 -7.68 -10.44
N ALA A 134 -6.50 -7.30 -10.82
CA ALA A 134 -7.11 -6.05 -10.35
C ALA A 134 -7.59 -6.23 -8.91
N LEU A 135 -6.72 -5.94 -7.95
CA LEU A 135 -7.11 -5.79 -6.55
C LEU A 135 -7.96 -4.52 -6.39
N PRO A 136 -8.99 -4.53 -5.54
CA PRO A 136 -9.80 -3.34 -5.25
C PRO A 136 -8.92 -2.19 -4.76
N GLY A 137 -9.37 -0.96 -4.97
CA GLY A 137 -8.64 0.28 -4.65
C GLY A 137 -7.80 0.17 -3.39
N ALA A 138 -6.50 0.00 -3.57
CA ALA A 138 -5.62 -0.42 -2.51
C ALA A 138 -4.66 0.71 -2.15
N PHE A 139 -4.69 1.13 -0.89
CA PHE A 139 -3.68 2.00 -0.28
C PHE A 139 -2.62 1.17 0.47
N ARG A 140 -2.30 0.00 -0.04
CA ARG A 140 -1.34 -0.91 0.58
C ARG A 140 0.01 -0.22 0.72
N GLY A 141 0.56 -0.16 1.95
CA GLY A 141 1.83 0.47 2.23
C GLY A 141 1.86 2.00 2.02
N ALA A 142 0.74 2.64 1.69
CA ALA A 142 0.67 4.07 1.41
C ALA A 142 0.99 4.92 2.65
N TRP A 143 1.54 6.10 2.43
CA TRP A 143 1.72 7.12 3.46
C TRP A 143 0.57 8.11 3.41
N ILE A 144 -0.22 8.13 4.47
CA ILE A 144 -1.43 8.95 4.59
C ILE A 144 -1.26 9.83 5.83
N ARG A 145 -0.63 10.99 5.65
CA ARG A 145 -0.37 11.94 6.74
C ARG A 145 -1.12 13.25 6.51
N ASP A 146 -1.76 13.75 7.57
CA ASP A 146 -2.49 15.02 7.52
C ASP A 146 -3.53 15.07 6.37
N ALA A 147 -4.08 13.91 5.98
CA ALA A 147 -4.99 13.75 4.85
C ALA A 147 -6.46 13.84 5.31
N ASP A 148 -7.34 14.32 4.42
CA ASP A 148 -8.77 14.41 4.68
C ASP A 148 -9.56 13.51 3.72
N PHE A 149 -10.13 12.41 4.26
CA PHE A 149 -11.05 11.47 3.61
C PHE A 149 -12.47 11.55 4.20
N SER A 150 -12.83 12.70 4.78
CA SER A 150 -14.16 12.87 5.34
C SER A 150 -15.23 12.66 4.26
N GLU A 151 -16.35 11.99 4.63
CA GLU A 151 -17.46 11.68 3.73
C GLU A 151 -17.11 10.80 2.51
N ALA A 152 -15.86 10.31 2.42
CA ALA A 152 -15.41 9.45 1.34
C ALA A 152 -16.08 8.06 1.40
N ARG A 153 -16.28 7.45 0.22
CA ARG A 153 -16.74 6.07 0.09
C ARG A 153 -15.53 5.14 -0.03
N LEU A 154 -15.24 4.45 1.08
CA LEU A 154 -14.04 3.61 1.26
C LEU A 154 -14.41 2.13 1.53
N ARG A 155 -15.59 1.71 1.07
CA ARG A 155 -16.08 0.35 1.30
C ARG A 155 -15.16 -0.67 0.63
N GLY A 156 -14.65 -1.64 1.42
CA GLY A 156 -13.78 -2.71 0.95
C GLY A 156 -12.36 -2.27 0.56
N VAL A 157 -11.99 -1.02 0.84
CA VAL A 157 -10.66 -0.49 0.50
C VAL A 157 -9.58 -1.14 1.36
N ASP A 158 -8.45 -1.49 0.75
CA ASP A 158 -7.32 -2.12 1.41
C ASP A 158 -6.26 -1.06 1.80
N PHE A 159 -6.15 -0.79 3.11
CA PHE A 159 -5.14 0.05 3.75
C PHE A 159 -4.06 -0.78 4.46
N SER A 160 -3.94 -2.07 4.13
CA SER A 160 -3.00 -2.95 4.82
C SER A 160 -1.58 -2.40 4.74
N GLY A 161 -0.87 -2.37 5.88
CA GLY A 161 0.48 -1.85 6.00
C GLY A 161 0.62 -0.34 5.79
N ALA A 162 -0.46 0.40 5.59
CA ALA A 162 -0.39 1.85 5.43
C ALA A 162 0.07 2.55 6.71
N GLN A 163 0.79 3.65 6.56
CA GLN A 163 1.14 4.56 7.65
C GLN A 163 0.17 5.73 7.64
N ILE A 164 -0.77 5.73 8.59
CA ILE A 164 -1.86 6.70 8.66
C ILE A 164 -1.67 7.56 9.91
N ALA A 165 -1.40 8.85 9.73
CA ALA A 165 -1.19 9.75 10.85
C ALA A 165 -1.92 11.09 10.65
N ASN A 166 -2.57 11.60 11.73
CA ASN A 166 -3.31 12.85 11.73
C ASN A 166 -4.39 12.94 10.62
N ALA A 167 -4.89 11.81 10.14
CA ALA A 167 -5.85 11.77 9.06
C ALA A 167 -7.31 11.84 9.59
N ALA A 168 -8.20 12.40 8.79
CA ALA A 168 -9.62 12.47 9.08
C ALA A 168 -10.41 11.53 8.15
N PHE A 169 -11.22 10.65 8.76
CA PHE A 169 -12.18 9.78 8.07
C PHE A 169 -13.61 10.02 8.58
N ARG A 170 -13.92 11.26 8.92
CA ARG A 170 -15.23 11.61 9.52
C ARG A 170 -16.36 11.29 8.56
N ASN A 171 -17.41 10.61 9.08
CA ASN A 171 -18.60 10.25 8.33
C ASN A 171 -18.33 9.42 7.04
N SER A 172 -17.15 8.84 6.86
CA SER A 172 -16.81 8.00 5.73
C SER A 172 -17.50 6.63 5.80
N ASP A 173 -17.68 5.98 4.64
CA ASP A 173 -18.19 4.60 4.57
C ASP A 173 -17.02 3.62 4.38
N MET A 174 -16.53 3.06 5.47
CA MET A 174 -15.37 2.17 5.55
C MET A 174 -15.78 0.71 5.83
N ARG A 175 -17.00 0.33 5.52
CA ARG A 175 -17.47 -1.06 5.73
C ARG A 175 -16.59 -2.04 4.97
N ASN A 176 -16.18 -3.11 5.66
CA ASN A 176 -15.27 -4.15 5.13
C ASN A 176 -13.90 -3.60 4.67
N ALA A 177 -13.48 -2.40 5.06
CA ALA A 177 -12.13 -1.92 4.81
C ALA A 177 -11.09 -2.74 5.58
N CYS A 178 -9.90 -2.91 5.01
CA CYS A 178 -8.82 -3.69 5.61
C CYS A 178 -7.68 -2.76 6.05
N PHE A 179 -7.34 -2.79 7.35
CA PHE A 179 -6.22 -2.06 7.95
C PHE A 179 -5.19 -3.02 8.55
N ASP A 180 -5.14 -4.25 8.05
CA ASP A 180 -4.23 -5.26 8.59
C ASP A 180 -2.78 -4.76 8.53
N SER A 181 -2.04 -4.90 9.64
CA SER A 181 -0.66 -4.43 9.77
C SER A 181 -0.44 -2.92 9.53
N ALA A 182 -1.49 -2.10 9.52
CA ALA A 182 -1.37 -0.65 9.38
C ALA A 182 -0.86 0.00 10.69
N GLU A 183 -0.15 1.11 10.53
CA GLU A 183 0.27 1.98 11.64
C GLU A 183 -0.66 3.19 11.68
N ILE A 184 -1.45 3.32 12.76
CA ILE A 184 -2.51 4.33 12.85
C ILE A 184 -2.27 5.20 14.08
N ALA A 185 -2.04 6.51 13.88
CA ALA A 185 -1.75 7.46 14.92
C ALA A 185 -2.55 8.75 14.77
N ASN A 186 -3.25 9.16 15.83
CA ASN A 186 -4.06 10.38 15.89
C ASN A 186 -5.06 10.50 14.72
N VAL A 187 -5.79 9.42 14.46
CA VAL A 187 -6.77 9.34 13.36
C VAL A 187 -8.20 9.48 13.89
N ALA A 188 -9.00 10.33 13.25
CA ALA A 188 -10.38 10.59 13.63
C ALA A 188 -11.35 9.77 12.75
N PHE A 189 -11.96 8.73 13.35
CA PHE A 189 -13.03 7.92 12.73
C PHE A 189 -14.45 8.35 13.15
N LEU A 190 -14.61 9.56 13.64
CA LEU A 190 -15.89 10.03 14.17
C LEU A 190 -17.00 9.95 13.12
N GLY A 191 -18.07 9.19 13.40
CA GLY A 191 -19.19 8.98 12.48
C GLY A 191 -18.90 8.06 11.32
N ALA A 192 -17.70 7.48 11.21
CA ALA A 192 -17.38 6.53 10.17
C ALA A 192 -18.17 5.22 10.33
N ARG A 193 -18.64 4.68 9.22
CA ARG A 193 -19.33 3.37 9.16
C ARG A 193 -18.29 2.28 8.92
N MET A 194 -17.99 1.49 9.95
CA MET A 194 -16.84 0.56 9.94
C MET A 194 -17.23 -0.91 10.08
N ALA A 195 -18.51 -1.26 9.95
CA ALA A 195 -18.98 -2.65 10.10
C ALA A 195 -18.19 -3.61 9.19
N GLY A 196 -17.58 -4.64 9.78
CA GLY A 196 -16.74 -5.62 9.11
C GLY A 196 -15.34 -5.11 8.73
N ALA A 197 -14.94 -3.92 9.16
CA ALA A 197 -13.56 -3.47 8.97
C ALA A 197 -12.60 -4.31 9.83
N ARG A 198 -11.38 -4.54 9.32
CA ARG A 198 -10.36 -5.41 9.92
C ARG A 198 -9.12 -4.60 10.29
N PHE A 199 -8.57 -4.91 11.47
CA PHE A 199 -7.36 -4.29 12.02
C PHE A 199 -6.40 -5.35 12.58
N VAL A 200 -6.29 -6.49 11.90
CA VAL A 200 -5.44 -7.61 12.37
C VAL A 200 -3.97 -7.19 12.28
N GLY A 201 -3.25 -7.26 13.39
CA GLY A 201 -1.88 -6.81 13.46
C GLY A 201 -1.66 -5.30 13.33
N ALA A 202 -2.72 -4.50 13.27
CA ALA A 202 -2.58 -3.04 13.22
C ALA A 202 -2.11 -2.48 14.57
N THR A 203 -1.35 -1.38 14.53
CA THR A 203 -1.05 -0.58 15.72
C THR A 203 -1.89 0.69 15.71
N MET A 204 -2.51 0.99 16.86
CA MET A 204 -3.30 2.20 17.05
C MET A 204 -2.91 2.86 18.36
N ASP A 205 -2.82 4.19 18.35
CA ASP A 205 -2.74 4.95 19.61
C ASP A 205 -4.09 4.98 20.33
N ALA A 206 -4.07 5.43 21.59
CA ALA A 206 -5.27 5.46 22.41
C ALA A 206 -6.38 6.34 21.81
N THR A 207 -6.03 7.43 21.16
CA THR A 207 -6.97 8.37 20.53
C THR A 207 -7.70 7.73 19.37
N SER A 208 -6.94 7.12 18.45
CA SER A 208 -7.50 6.41 17.29
C SER A 208 -8.38 5.25 17.73
N LEU A 209 -7.91 4.46 18.71
CA LEU A 209 -8.61 3.28 19.21
C LEU A 209 -9.94 3.62 19.90
N GLN A 210 -10.05 4.78 20.59
CA GLN A 210 -11.29 5.24 21.22
C GLN A 210 -12.36 5.64 20.20
N SER A 211 -11.95 6.02 19.00
CA SER A 211 -12.87 6.45 17.94
C SER A 211 -13.45 5.28 17.12
N VAL A 212 -13.00 4.04 17.38
CA VAL A 212 -13.43 2.82 16.67
C VAL A 212 -14.47 2.05 17.50
N ASP A 213 -15.59 1.68 16.87
CA ASP A 213 -16.58 0.81 17.47
C ASP A 213 -16.13 -0.66 17.45
N ARG A 214 -15.54 -1.11 18.55
CA ARG A 214 -15.01 -2.47 18.72
C ARG A 214 -16.04 -3.59 18.60
N LEU A 215 -17.32 -3.29 18.62
CA LEU A 215 -18.37 -4.31 18.48
C LEU A 215 -18.63 -4.67 17.01
N THR A 216 -18.24 -3.79 16.09
CA THR A 216 -18.53 -3.95 14.66
C THR A 216 -17.29 -4.23 13.80
N VAL A 217 -16.08 -4.16 14.39
CA VAL A 217 -14.81 -4.35 13.70
C VAL A 217 -14.02 -5.53 14.26
N GLU A 218 -13.20 -6.14 13.42
CA GLU A 218 -12.25 -7.17 13.84
C GLU A 218 -10.93 -6.50 14.25
N ILE A 219 -10.60 -6.50 15.54
CA ILE A 219 -9.33 -5.97 16.06
C ILE A 219 -8.55 -7.11 16.71
N ASP A 220 -7.39 -7.41 16.13
CA ASP A 220 -6.37 -8.27 16.73
C ASP A 220 -5.05 -7.49 16.69
N PRO A 221 -4.71 -6.74 17.75
CA PRO A 221 -3.54 -5.89 17.77
C PRO A 221 -2.25 -6.70 17.62
N ALA A 222 -1.27 -6.15 16.93
CA ALA A 222 0.05 -6.78 16.82
C ALA A 222 0.61 -7.08 18.22
N ARG A 223 1.02 -8.33 18.41
CA ARG A 223 1.53 -8.80 19.68
C ARG A 223 2.97 -8.30 19.89
N ALA A 224 3.17 -7.43 20.88
CA ALA A 224 4.52 -7.07 21.30
C ALA A 224 5.26 -8.29 21.87
N VAL A 225 6.50 -8.51 21.43
CA VAL A 225 7.33 -9.61 21.90
C VAL A 225 8.41 -9.05 22.84
N PRO A 226 8.35 -9.33 24.15
CA PRO A 226 9.40 -8.89 25.07
C PRO A 226 10.78 -9.43 24.67
N ALA A 227 11.83 -8.63 24.85
CA ALA A 227 13.19 -9.01 24.43
C ALA A 227 13.66 -10.37 25.01
N THR A 228 13.30 -10.67 26.26
CA THR A 228 13.62 -11.95 26.90
C THR A 228 12.88 -13.12 26.24
N GLU A 229 11.62 -12.93 25.87
CA GLU A 229 10.82 -13.94 25.16
C GLU A 229 11.36 -14.14 23.75
N LEU A 230 11.70 -13.06 23.03
CA LEU A 230 12.27 -13.13 21.69
C LEU A 230 13.60 -13.92 21.70
N GLN A 231 14.48 -13.65 22.67
CA GLN A 231 15.74 -14.35 22.79
C GLN A 231 15.54 -15.86 23.06
N ALA A 232 14.58 -16.20 23.93
CA ALA A 232 14.26 -17.60 24.21
C ALA A 232 13.70 -18.31 22.95
N ARG A 233 12.84 -17.65 22.19
CA ARG A 233 12.29 -18.19 20.93
C ARG A 233 13.36 -18.34 19.85
N LEU A 234 14.30 -17.40 19.73
CA LEU A 234 15.43 -17.50 18.80
C LEU A 234 16.34 -18.66 19.17
N THR A 235 16.61 -18.89 20.46
CA THR A 235 17.41 -20.02 20.93
C THR A 235 16.72 -21.36 20.61
N ALA A 236 15.45 -21.50 20.92
CA ALA A 236 14.67 -22.69 20.59
C ALA A 236 14.60 -22.96 19.09
N HIS A 237 14.56 -21.89 18.29
CA HIS A 237 14.57 -21.99 16.83
C HIS A 237 15.94 -22.43 16.29
N ALA A 238 17.04 -21.96 16.88
CA ALA A 238 18.38 -22.41 16.52
C ALA A 238 18.52 -23.93 16.77
N GLU A 239 18.04 -24.41 17.91
CA GLU A 239 18.00 -25.85 18.21
C GLU A 239 17.14 -26.63 17.20
N TRP A 240 16.01 -26.03 16.76
CA TRP A 240 15.14 -26.63 15.76
C TRP A 240 15.85 -26.79 14.41
N ILE A 241 16.59 -25.76 13.97
CA ILE A 241 17.37 -25.80 12.73
C ILE A 241 18.51 -26.82 12.83
N ASP A 242 19.30 -26.75 13.90
CA ASP A 242 20.48 -27.60 14.06
C ASP A 242 20.11 -29.07 14.18
N SER A 243 18.95 -29.38 14.75
CA SER A 243 18.43 -30.75 14.88
C SER A 243 17.60 -31.23 13.69
N LEU A 244 17.47 -30.44 12.63
CA LEU A 244 16.57 -30.70 11.48
C LEU A 244 15.11 -30.94 11.93
N GLY A 245 14.64 -30.16 12.90
CA GLY A 245 13.28 -30.19 13.40
C GLY A 245 12.99 -31.21 14.50
N GLN A 246 14.00 -31.94 14.99
CA GLN A 246 13.80 -32.96 16.01
C GLN A 246 13.79 -32.39 17.44
N LYS A 247 14.41 -31.26 17.68
CA LYS A 247 14.47 -30.56 18.96
C LYS A 247 14.15 -29.08 18.75
N GLY A 248 13.86 -28.36 19.83
CA GLY A 248 13.53 -26.97 19.78
C GLY A 248 12.13 -26.71 19.18
N VAL A 249 11.89 -25.52 18.74
CA VAL A 249 10.60 -25.09 18.16
C VAL A 249 10.84 -24.16 16.98
N ARG A 250 10.15 -24.40 15.86
CA ARG A 250 10.16 -23.48 14.72
C ARG A 250 9.69 -22.10 15.17
N LEU A 251 10.41 -21.05 14.79
CA LEU A 251 10.07 -19.68 15.15
C LEU A 251 8.78 -19.24 14.47
N ASP A 252 7.81 -18.86 15.28
CA ASP A 252 6.58 -18.20 14.85
C ASP A 252 6.52 -16.81 15.48
N LEU A 253 6.67 -15.78 14.66
CA LEU A 253 6.53 -14.38 14.98
C LEU A 253 5.48 -13.72 14.06
N SER A 254 4.55 -14.52 13.52
CA SER A 254 3.45 -14.03 12.71
C SER A 254 2.63 -13.01 13.50
N HIS A 255 2.25 -11.91 12.84
CA HIS A 255 1.49 -10.79 13.41
C HIS A 255 2.12 -10.18 14.68
N CYS A 256 3.43 -10.38 14.92
CA CYS A 256 4.14 -9.77 16.04
C CYS A 256 4.65 -8.37 15.70
N ASP A 257 4.72 -7.51 16.71
CA ASP A 257 5.37 -6.20 16.60
C ASP A 257 6.87 -6.34 16.90
N LEU A 258 7.68 -6.19 15.86
CA LEU A 258 9.14 -6.31 15.88
C LEU A 258 9.82 -5.01 15.42
N ARG A 259 9.07 -3.90 15.35
CA ARG A 259 9.56 -2.63 14.81
C ARG A 259 10.76 -2.11 15.57
N GLY A 260 11.76 -1.64 14.82
CA GLY A 260 12.96 -1.03 15.35
C GLY A 260 13.89 -2.00 16.12
N LEU A 261 13.56 -3.30 16.17
CA LEU A 261 14.43 -4.27 16.84
C LEU A 261 15.69 -4.54 16.01
N ASP A 262 16.75 -4.98 16.69
CA ASP A 262 17.97 -5.45 16.05
C ASP A 262 18.01 -6.99 16.07
N LEU A 263 17.85 -7.58 14.88
CA LEU A 263 17.94 -9.00 14.60
C LEU A 263 19.14 -9.33 13.72
N SER A 264 20.16 -8.45 13.73
CA SER A 264 21.37 -8.64 12.92
C SER A 264 22.06 -9.96 13.25
N GLY A 265 22.43 -10.70 12.21
CA GLY A 265 23.06 -11.99 12.32
C GLY A 265 22.15 -13.13 12.81
N ALA A 266 20.89 -12.88 13.13
CA ALA A 266 19.96 -13.90 13.56
C ALA A 266 19.71 -14.93 12.45
N ASN A 267 19.52 -16.20 12.87
CA ASN A 267 19.08 -17.25 11.96
C ASN A 267 17.54 -17.36 12.03
N LEU A 268 16.88 -16.79 11.05
CA LEU A 268 15.43 -16.77 10.88
C LEU A 268 14.97 -17.73 9.76
N SER A 269 15.84 -18.65 9.34
CA SER A 269 15.53 -19.55 8.23
C SER A 269 14.28 -20.39 8.53
N ALA A 270 13.37 -20.45 7.55
CA ALA A 270 12.06 -21.10 7.66
C ALA A 270 11.15 -20.55 8.78
N ALA A 271 11.46 -19.40 9.40
CA ALA A 271 10.57 -18.77 10.36
C ALA A 271 9.26 -18.31 9.72
N ASP A 272 8.21 -18.23 10.52
CA ASP A 272 6.94 -17.61 10.14
C ASP A 272 6.91 -16.15 10.63
N LEU A 273 6.94 -15.23 9.69
CA LEU A 273 6.89 -13.77 9.91
C LEU A 273 5.70 -13.15 9.15
N ARG A 274 4.69 -13.94 8.80
CA ARG A 274 3.53 -13.44 8.06
C ARG A 274 2.82 -12.32 8.82
N GLY A 275 2.56 -11.20 8.12
CA GLY A 275 1.89 -10.05 8.72
C GLY A 275 2.64 -9.41 9.89
N ALA A 276 3.90 -9.76 10.14
CA ALA A 276 4.70 -9.15 11.20
C ALA A 276 5.01 -7.69 10.89
N LEU A 277 5.03 -6.84 11.92
CA LEU A 277 5.47 -5.45 11.81
C LEU A 277 6.98 -5.40 11.95
N LEU A 278 7.67 -5.24 10.85
CA LEU A 278 9.13 -5.21 10.74
C LEU A 278 9.65 -3.82 10.30
N ALA A 279 8.82 -2.79 10.37
CA ALA A 279 9.23 -1.46 9.96
C ALA A 279 10.45 -0.98 10.77
N ASN A 280 11.46 -0.48 10.05
CA ASN A 280 12.73 -0.05 10.61
C ASN A 280 13.50 -1.12 11.41
N VAL A 281 13.18 -2.41 11.27
CA VAL A 281 13.96 -3.50 11.87
C VAL A 281 15.35 -3.52 11.23
N THR A 282 16.36 -3.90 12.02
CA THR A 282 17.69 -4.18 11.51
C THR A 282 17.91 -5.70 11.49
N CYS A 283 18.11 -6.27 10.29
CA CYS A 283 18.40 -7.68 10.07
C CYS A 283 19.68 -7.87 9.23
N ALA A 284 20.65 -6.97 9.41
CA ALA A 284 21.90 -7.03 8.66
C ALA A 284 22.61 -8.39 8.90
N LYS A 285 23.09 -9.02 7.82
CA LYS A 285 23.76 -10.34 7.87
C LYS A 285 22.89 -11.46 8.45
N ALA A 286 21.58 -11.29 8.58
CA ALA A 286 20.67 -12.33 9.04
C ALA A 286 20.47 -13.40 7.96
N ARG A 287 20.13 -14.62 8.41
CA ARG A 287 19.77 -15.73 7.52
C ARG A 287 18.25 -15.87 7.51
N LEU A 288 17.64 -15.57 6.36
CA LEU A 288 16.18 -15.61 6.13
C LEU A 288 15.82 -16.62 5.03
N LEU A 289 16.55 -17.72 4.95
CA LEU A 289 16.29 -18.77 3.95
C LEU A 289 14.88 -19.35 4.14
N TYR A 290 14.05 -19.34 3.08
CA TYR A 290 12.67 -19.86 3.12
C TYR A 290 11.80 -19.25 4.23
N THR A 291 12.13 -18.07 4.73
CA THR A 291 11.30 -17.34 5.69
C THR A 291 10.01 -16.89 5.03
N ASP A 292 8.88 -17.07 5.70
CA ASP A 292 7.60 -16.57 5.21
C ASP A 292 7.36 -15.14 5.73
N LEU A 293 7.48 -14.17 4.83
CA LEU A 293 7.28 -12.74 5.06
C LEU A 293 5.99 -12.24 4.38
N ALA A 294 5.08 -13.15 3.99
CA ALA A 294 3.86 -12.77 3.30
C ALA A 294 3.05 -11.75 4.12
N GLY A 295 2.71 -10.61 3.49
CA GLY A 295 1.97 -9.53 4.15
C GLY A 295 2.72 -8.79 5.26
N ALA A 296 4.01 -9.07 5.50
CA ALA A 296 4.80 -8.37 6.52
C ALA A 296 5.05 -6.90 6.13
N ASN A 297 5.12 -6.01 7.13
CA ASN A 297 5.51 -4.63 6.93
C ASN A 297 7.03 -4.47 7.12
N LEU A 298 7.77 -4.31 6.02
CA LEU A 298 9.22 -4.17 5.97
C LEU A 298 9.66 -2.73 5.62
N CYS A 299 8.76 -1.74 5.72
CA CYS A 299 9.08 -0.36 5.38
C CYS A 299 10.27 0.16 6.19
N GLY A 300 11.31 0.66 5.51
CA GLY A 300 12.54 1.14 6.14
C GLY A 300 13.40 0.05 6.80
N ALA A 301 13.09 -1.23 6.62
CA ALA A 301 13.86 -2.32 7.19
C ALA A 301 15.26 -2.43 6.53
N LYS A 302 16.26 -2.83 7.33
CA LYS A 302 17.65 -2.96 6.89
C LYS A 302 18.04 -4.44 6.82
N LEU A 303 18.03 -5.00 5.61
CA LEU A 303 18.38 -6.39 5.32
C LEU A 303 19.73 -6.53 4.58
N ASN A 304 20.60 -5.54 4.74
CA ASN A 304 21.90 -5.49 4.07
C ASN A 304 22.73 -6.74 4.37
N SER A 305 23.38 -7.30 3.35
CA SER A 305 24.22 -8.51 3.44
C SER A 305 23.49 -9.74 4.00
N SER A 306 22.15 -9.76 4.05
CA SER A 306 21.37 -10.91 4.52
C SER A 306 21.17 -11.96 3.42
N ASP A 307 20.79 -13.18 3.83
CA ASP A 307 20.49 -14.27 2.89
C ASP A 307 18.99 -14.55 2.87
N LEU A 308 18.32 -14.05 1.83
CA LEU A 308 16.87 -14.08 1.61
C LEU A 308 16.44 -15.13 0.57
N ARG A 309 17.32 -16.03 0.17
CA ARG A 309 16.99 -17.00 -0.87
C ARG A 309 15.84 -17.91 -0.46
N GLY A 310 14.84 -18.00 -1.34
CA GLY A 310 13.61 -18.76 -1.09
C GLY A 310 12.63 -18.10 -0.12
N ALA A 311 12.89 -16.90 0.38
CA ALA A 311 11.95 -16.16 1.22
C ALA A 311 10.70 -15.75 0.43
N ASN A 312 9.54 -15.79 1.09
CA ASN A 312 8.26 -15.44 0.52
C ASN A 312 7.89 -13.99 0.89
N PHE A 313 7.91 -13.10 -0.08
CA PHE A 313 7.53 -11.69 0.08
C PHE A 313 6.12 -11.38 -0.47
N THR A 314 5.29 -12.38 -0.72
CA THR A 314 3.96 -12.17 -1.32
C THR A 314 3.15 -11.17 -0.50
N GLY A 315 2.82 -10.01 -1.10
CA GLY A 315 2.06 -8.97 -0.43
C GLY A 315 2.78 -8.23 0.70
N ALA A 316 4.09 -8.42 0.89
CA ALA A 316 4.87 -7.66 1.85
C ALA A 316 5.06 -6.20 1.42
N PHE A 317 5.09 -5.28 2.39
CA PHE A 317 5.33 -3.86 2.17
C PHE A 317 6.83 -3.60 2.26
N GLN A 318 7.42 -3.02 1.21
CA GLN A 318 8.88 -2.99 1.02
C GLN A 318 9.43 -1.58 0.77
N ARG A 319 8.66 -0.53 1.08
CA ARG A 319 9.11 0.85 0.87
C ARG A 319 10.39 1.14 1.67
N ASP A 320 11.37 1.77 1.04
CA ASP A 320 12.67 2.09 1.63
C ASP A 320 13.41 0.88 2.24
N LEU A 321 13.13 -0.33 1.73
CA LEU A 321 13.79 -1.56 2.14
C LEU A 321 15.25 -1.56 1.67
N ALA A 322 16.19 -1.59 2.59
CA ALA A 322 17.62 -1.64 2.26
C ALA A 322 18.09 -3.09 2.06
N LEU A 323 18.60 -3.40 0.86
CA LEU A 323 18.99 -4.74 0.41
C LEU A 323 20.43 -4.79 -0.14
N GLU A 324 21.29 -3.81 0.16
CA GLU A 324 22.66 -3.79 -0.34
C GLU A 324 23.39 -5.10 0.04
N GLU A 325 23.99 -5.74 -0.95
CA GLU A 325 24.68 -7.02 -0.80
C GLU A 325 23.79 -8.18 -0.31
N ALA A 326 22.47 -8.02 -0.24
CA ALA A 326 21.58 -9.11 0.14
C ALA A 326 21.50 -10.16 -0.98
N ARG A 327 21.45 -11.43 -0.58
CA ARG A 327 21.32 -12.57 -1.50
C ARG A 327 19.86 -12.90 -1.68
N ILE A 328 19.32 -12.63 -2.87
CA ILE A 328 17.91 -12.85 -3.20
C ILE A 328 17.80 -13.89 -4.32
N GLY A 329 16.64 -14.51 -4.48
CA GLY A 329 16.31 -15.44 -5.55
C GLY A 329 16.07 -16.88 -5.08
N ALA A 330 15.93 -17.78 -6.06
CA ALA A 330 15.77 -19.20 -5.74
C ALA A 330 17.07 -19.78 -5.19
N MET A 331 16.95 -20.75 -4.28
CA MET A 331 18.10 -21.57 -3.93
C MET A 331 18.54 -22.37 -5.16
N PRO A 332 19.86 -22.44 -5.44
CA PRO A 332 20.35 -23.34 -6.47
C PRO A 332 19.89 -24.76 -6.15
N TYR A 333 19.31 -25.42 -7.18
CA TYR A 333 18.93 -26.82 -7.05
C TYR A 333 20.20 -27.64 -6.84
N VAL A 334 20.30 -28.29 -5.69
CA VAL A 334 21.37 -29.25 -5.42
C VAL A 334 20.78 -30.62 -5.74
N ASP A 335 21.19 -31.21 -6.86
CA ASP A 335 20.81 -32.57 -7.23
C ASP A 335 21.06 -33.53 -6.06
N GLY A 336 19.99 -34.17 -5.58
CA GLY A 336 20.07 -35.27 -4.62
C GLY A 336 19.68 -34.96 -3.17
N VAL A 337 19.30 -33.70 -2.82
CA VAL A 337 18.73 -33.43 -1.49
C VAL A 337 17.24 -33.25 -1.59
N GLU A 338 16.47 -34.28 -1.30
CA GLU A 338 15.01 -34.17 -1.14
C GLU A 338 14.70 -33.23 0.03
N THR A 339 14.13 -32.06 -0.30
CA THR A 339 13.64 -31.06 0.69
C THR A 339 12.38 -31.52 1.44
N ARG A 340 12.20 -32.83 1.65
CA ARG A 340 11.02 -33.42 2.31
C ARG A 340 10.85 -33.02 3.77
N GLY A 341 11.85 -32.43 4.41
CA GLY A 341 11.81 -32.07 5.84
C GLY A 341 11.40 -30.65 6.18
N LEU A 342 11.35 -29.70 5.23
CA LEU A 342 11.13 -28.28 5.52
C LEU A 342 9.72 -27.77 5.12
N ARG A 343 8.92 -28.57 4.45
CA ARG A 343 7.51 -28.27 4.26
C ARG A 343 6.76 -28.83 5.45
N GLY A 344 6.50 -27.98 6.45
CA GLY A 344 5.67 -28.31 7.59
C GLY A 344 4.33 -28.86 7.09
N GLY A 345 3.97 -30.04 7.56
CA GLY A 345 2.65 -30.62 7.37
C GLY A 345 1.59 -29.68 7.92
N HIS A 346 0.43 -29.75 7.32
CA HIS A 346 -0.83 -29.04 7.55
C HIS A 346 -1.20 -28.84 9.00
#